data_0be6039b889872f9a2f8baf2feaa3562
#
_entry.id   0be6039b889872f9a2f8baf2feaa3562
#
_cell.length_a   1.000
_cell.length_b   1.000
_cell.length_c   1.000
_cell.angle_alpha   90.00
_cell.angle_beta   90.00
_cell.angle_gamma   90.00
#
_symmetry.space_group_name_H-M   'P 1'
#
loop_
_entity.id
_entity.type
_entity.pdbx_description
1 polymer ?
#
loop_
_entity_poly.entity_id
_entity_poly.type
_entity_poly.pdbx_seq_one_letter_code
_entity_poly.pdbx_strand_id
1 'polypeptide(L)'
;LSNGSVDEHKAHDKVRLSDEPLFSFIYDGRNSKDFLKTWKLVRTTESLDAARTKKILVYTDAITGLEVRFEAIVYSDYPALEWVLYFTNTAKEDIPILENIQALDTLITAPDDASDSVILHHSQGSLCNDTDFMLFDDVLRKGEKKTLTTRGGRSSQDSLPFYNLQLGDQGLIVAIGWSGQWASSIERSANEK
;
A
#
# COMPACT_ATOMS: atom_id res chain seq x y z
N LEU A 1 -3.27 2.49 -50.69
CA LEU A 1 -2.21 2.64 -49.66
C LEU A 1 -2.81 3.44 -48.51
N SER A 2 -3.51 2.79 -47.65
CA SER A 2 -4.12 3.38 -46.45
C SER A 2 -3.18 3.20 -45.26
N ASN A 3 -2.67 4.30 -44.74
CA ASN A 3 -2.01 4.35 -43.44
C ASN A 3 -3.05 4.05 -42.37
N GLY A 4 -2.94 2.88 -41.76
CA GLY A 4 -3.66 2.58 -40.54
C GLY A 4 -3.07 3.42 -39.41
N SER A 5 -3.85 4.38 -38.93
CA SER A 5 -3.60 5.03 -37.65
C SER A 5 -3.71 3.96 -36.56
N VAL A 6 -2.64 3.77 -35.83
CA VAL A 6 -2.66 3.05 -34.56
C VAL A 6 -3.55 3.87 -33.64
N ASP A 7 -4.74 3.37 -33.36
CA ASP A 7 -5.61 3.92 -32.34
C ASP A 7 -4.84 3.97 -31.02
N GLU A 8 -4.49 5.19 -30.59
CA GLU A 8 -4.13 5.46 -29.22
C GLU A 8 -5.33 5.04 -28.37
N HIS A 9 -5.26 3.86 -27.79
CA HIS A 9 -6.20 3.42 -26.77
C HIS A 9 -6.15 4.46 -25.68
N LYS A 10 -7.22 5.24 -25.55
CA LYS A 10 -7.50 6.09 -24.41
C LYS A 10 -7.12 5.29 -23.18
N ALA A 11 -6.13 5.77 -22.43
CA ALA A 11 -5.83 5.24 -21.13
C ALA A 11 -7.09 5.48 -20.29
N HIS A 12 -7.90 4.45 -20.15
CA HIS A 12 -9.03 4.47 -19.21
C HIS A 12 -8.48 4.84 -17.85
N ASP A 13 -9.13 5.75 -17.17
CA ASP A 13 -8.74 6.23 -15.85
C ASP A 13 -8.62 5.03 -14.91
N LYS A 14 -7.37 4.62 -14.70
CA LYS A 14 -7.04 3.51 -13.80
C LYS A 14 -7.04 4.04 -12.37
N VAL A 15 -7.35 3.17 -11.41
CA VAL A 15 -7.10 3.43 -9.99
C VAL A 15 -5.69 3.98 -9.83
N ARG A 16 -5.55 5.16 -9.23
CA ARG A 16 -4.27 5.84 -9.03
C ARG A 16 -3.90 5.86 -7.56
N LEU A 17 -2.68 5.49 -7.28
CA LEU A 17 -2.05 5.77 -6.00
C LEU A 17 -1.50 7.19 -6.01
N SER A 18 -1.42 7.83 -4.84
CA SER A 18 -0.87 9.19 -4.73
C SER A 18 0.62 9.21 -5.13
N ASP A 19 1.12 10.38 -5.56
CA ASP A 19 2.55 10.60 -5.85
C ASP A 19 3.41 10.73 -4.57
N GLU A 20 2.77 10.72 -3.40
CA GLU A 20 3.45 10.71 -2.10
C GLU A 20 4.05 9.33 -1.81
N PRO A 21 5.01 9.21 -0.87
CA PRO A 21 5.47 7.92 -0.39
C PRO A 21 4.31 7.03 0.04
N LEU A 22 4.31 5.77 -0.40
CA LEU A 22 3.24 4.79 -0.10
C LEU A 22 3.21 4.38 1.37
N PHE A 23 4.08 4.90 2.21
CA PHE A 23 4.25 4.54 3.61
C PHE A 23 4.33 5.77 4.50
N SER A 24 4.07 5.58 5.77
CA SER A 24 4.34 6.58 6.81
C SER A 24 4.79 5.94 8.12
N PHE A 25 5.31 6.75 9.02
CA PHE A 25 5.71 6.37 10.38
C PHE A 25 5.74 7.61 11.27
N ILE A 26 5.73 7.39 12.58
CA ILE A 26 5.99 8.45 13.57
C ILE A 26 7.46 8.34 13.99
N TYR A 27 8.15 9.44 14.00
CA TYR A 27 9.54 9.56 14.44
C TYR A 27 9.72 10.81 15.30
N ASP A 28 10.22 10.62 16.51
CA ASP A 28 10.31 11.70 17.50
C ASP A 28 8.97 12.45 17.68
N GLY A 29 7.87 11.70 17.77
CA GLY A 29 6.50 12.23 17.91
C GLY A 29 5.93 12.97 16.68
N ARG A 30 6.65 13.01 15.55
CA ARG A 30 6.23 13.69 14.32
C ARG A 30 5.90 12.71 13.19
N ASN A 31 4.89 13.04 12.40
CA ASN A 31 4.55 12.20 11.23
C ASN A 31 5.58 12.38 10.11
N SER A 32 6.02 11.27 9.50
CA SER A 32 6.98 11.28 8.40
C SER A 32 6.53 12.10 7.18
N LYS A 33 5.23 12.22 6.94
CA LYS A 33 4.66 13.05 5.86
C LYS A 33 5.06 14.52 5.98
N ASP A 34 5.35 15.01 7.20
CA ASP A 34 5.71 16.40 7.47
C ASP A 34 7.19 16.70 7.19
N PHE A 35 8.06 15.69 7.29
CA PHE A 35 9.51 15.92 7.24
C PHE A 35 10.25 15.07 6.21
N LEU A 36 9.73 13.90 5.79
CA LEU A 36 10.49 12.96 4.95
C LEU A 36 10.98 13.60 3.63
N LYS A 37 10.23 14.57 3.09
CA LYS A 37 10.60 15.31 1.88
C LYS A 37 11.85 16.19 2.08
N THR A 38 12.22 16.52 3.32
CA THR A 38 13.39 17.34 3.65
C THR A 38 14.65 16.50 3.79
N TRP A 39 14.53 15.19 3.91
CA TRP A 39 15.66 14.29 4.05
C TRP A 39 16.42 14.10 2.73
N LYS A 40 17.70 13.74 2.85
CA LYS A 40 18.47 13.34 1.67
C LYS A 40 17.85 12.09 1.06
N LEU A 41 17.53 12.15 -0.24
CA LEU A 41 16.94 11.03 -0.98
C LEU A 41 17.87 10.58 -2.09
N VAL A 42 18.22 9.30 -2.05
CA VAL A 42 18.93 8.60 -3.13
C VAL A 42 17.96 7.63 -3.81
N ARG A 43 17.97 7.63 -5.14
CA ARG A 43 17.14 6.76 -5.98
C ARG A 43 18.02 5.85 -6.81
N THR A 44 17.71 4.57 -6.82
CA THR A 44 18.39 3.58 -7.66
C THR A 44 17.33 2.73 -8.37
N THR A 45 17.62 2.38 -9.63
CA THR A 45 16.77 1.50 -10.44
C THR A 45 17.65 0.41 -11.03
N GLU A 46 17.21 -0.83 -10.90
CA GLU A 46 17.91 -2.02 -11.35
C GLU A 46 16.93 -2.92 -12.14
N SER A 47 17.31 -3.37 -13.32
CA SER A 47 16.57 -4.40 -14.05
C SER A 47 16.92 -5.75 -13.46
N LEU A 48 15.95 -6.47 -12.92
CA LEU A 48 16.14 -7.83 -12.42
C LEU A 48 16.08 -8.86 -13.55
N ASP A 49 15.13 -8.65 -14.46
CA ASP A 49 14.93 -9.45 -15.67
C ASP A 49 14.04 -8.69 -16.69
N ALA A 50 13.54 -9.37 -17.72
CA ALA A 50 12.70 -8.75 -18.75
C ALA A 50 11.36 -8.23 -18.22
N ALA A 51 10.84 -8.80 -17.13
CA ALA A 51 9.51 -8.51 -16.59
C ALA A 51 9.56 -7.71 -15.28
N ARG A 52 10.70 -7.61 -14.59
CA ARG A 52 10.79 -7.03 -13.24
C ARG A 52 11.87 -5.96 -13.14
N THR A 53 11.47 -4.85 -12.55
CA THR A 53 12.37 -3.73 -12.23
C THR A 53 12.33 -3.44 -10.74
N LYS A 54 13.50 -3.44 -10.10
CA LYS A 54 13.67 -3.05 -8.69
C LYS A 54 13.94 -1.54 -8.61
N LYS A 55 13.18 -0.86 -7.78
CA LYS A 55 13.35 0.56 -7.44
C LYS A 55 13.69 0.67 -5.98
N ILE A 56 14.75 1.39 -5.66
CA ILE A 56 15.20 1.60 -4.28
C ILE A 56 15.21 3.10 -4.00
N LEU A 57 14.53 3.50 -2.93
CA LEU A 57 14.54 4.85 -2.39
C LEU A 57 15.17 4.81 -1.01
N VAL A 58 16.23 5.57 -0.80
CA VAL A 58 16.91 5.67 0.49
C VAL A 58 16.79 7.09 1.01
N TYR A 59 16.06 7.25 2.10
CA TYR A 59 15.90 8.50 2.82
C TYR A 59 16.84 8.49 4.02
N THR A 60 17.64 9.55 4.21
CA THR A 60 18.59 9.64 5.31
C THR A 60 18.38 10.93 6.10
N ASP A 61 18.16 10.80 7.39
CA ASP A 61 18.23 11.91 8.32
C ASP A 61 19.70 12.20 8.67
N ALA A 62 20.19 13.34 8.22
CA ALA A 62 21.58 13.75 8.49
C ALA A 62 21.83 14.12 9.96
N ILE A 63 20.78 14.35 10.76
CA ILE A 63 20.88 14.76 12.16
C ILE A 63 21.01 13.56 13.08
N THR A 64 20.10 12.59 12.93
CA THR A 64 20.03 11.43 13.84
C THR A 64 20.68 10.18 13.27
N GLY A 65 20.88 10.12 11.94
CA GLY A 65 21.40 8.93 11.26
C GLY A 65 20.37 7.85 11.02
N LEU A 66 19.07 8.13 11.15
CA LEU A 66 18.05 7.19 10.69
C LEU A 66 18.06 7.10 9.16
N GLU A 67 18.20 5.89 8.65
CA GLU A 67 18.02 5.56 7.25
C GLU A 67 16.71 4.76 7.06
N VAL A 68 15.87 5.22 6.12
CA VAL A 68 14.66 4.51 5.70
C VAL A 68 14.82 4.11 4.24
N ARG A 69 14.84 2.81 3.97
CA ARG A 69 15.00 2.25 2.65
C ARG A 69 13.69 1.56 2.21
N PHE A 70 13.11 2.08 1.15
CA PHE A 70 11.96 1.50 0.46
C PHE A 70 12.48 0.75 -0.76
N GLU A 71 12.30 -0.57 -0.79
CA GLU A 71 12.62 -1.41 -1.94
C GLU A 71 11.34 -1.92 -2.57
N ALA A 72 11.14 -1.58 -3.83
CA ALA A 72 9.97 -1.99 -4.59
C ALA A 72 10.35 -2.77 -5.85
N ILE A 73 9.57 -3.80 -6.17
CA ILE A 73 9.62 -4.53 -7.44
C ILE A 73 8.37 -4.18 -8.24
N VAL A 74 8.58 -3.63 -9.42
CA VAL A 74 7.53 -3.29 -10.39
C VAL A 74 7.52 -4.36 -11.48
N TYR A 75 6.34 -4.89 -11.78
CA TYR A 75 6.12 -5.87 -12.83
C TYR A 75 5.67 -5.19 -14.12
N SER A 76 6.27 -5.53 -15.27
CA SER A 76 5.87 -5.00 -16.57
C SER A 76 4.73 -5.79 -17.21
N ASP A 77 4.63 -7.08 -16.92
CA ASP A 77 3.62 -7.98 -17.50
C ASP A 77 2.26 -7.86 -16.81
N TYR A 78 2.25 -7.36 -15.58
CA TYR A 78 1.05 -7.19 -14.76
C TYR A 78 1.09 -5.83 -14.06
N PRO A 79 -0.06 -5.19 -13.81
CA PRO A 79 -0.14 -3.97 -13.00
C PRO A 79 0.07 -4.28 -11.52
N ALA A 80 1.23 -4.83 -11.17
CA ALA A 80 1.58 -5.26 -9.83
C ALA A 80 2.84 -4.54 -9.32
N LEU A 81 2.84 -4.29 -8.02
CA LEU A 81 3.92 -3.69 -7.26
C LEU A 81 4.01 -4.38 -5.90
N GLU A 82 5.20 -4.81 -5.52
CA GLU A 82 5.47 -5.26 -4.15
C GLU A 82 6.62 -4.46 -3.54
N TRP A 83 6.65 -4.33 -2.22
CA TRP A 83 7.73 -3.60 -1.54
C TRP A 83 7.97 -4.06 -0.12
N VAL A 84 9.15 -3.71 0.37
CA VAL A 84 9.57 -3.87 1.76
C VAL A 84 10.21 -2.57 2.26
N LEU A 85 9.94 -2.24 3.53
CA LEU A 85 10.58 -1.13 4.23
C LEU A 85 11.66 -1.66 5.18
N TYR A 86 12.79 -0.97 5.17
CA TYR A 86 13.90 -1.21 6.11
C TYR A 86 14.19 0.08 6.86
N PHE A 87 14.38 -0.04 8.16
CA PHE A 87 14.78 1.05 9.04
C PHE A 87 16.12 0.70 9.67
N THR A 88 17.11 1.55 9.49
CA THR A 88 18.48 1.31 9.96
C THR A 88 18.97 2.52 10.75
N ASN A 89 19.44 2.29 11.98
CA ASN A 89 20.23 3.28 12.68
C ASN A 89 21.67 3.22 12.17
N THR A 90 22.12 4.25 11.45
CA THR A 90 23.51 4.35 10.94
C THR A 90 24.42 5.14 11.89
N ALA A 91 23.86 5.74 12.97
CA ALA A 91 24.64 6.38 14.01
C ALA A 91 25.28 5.38 14.98
N LYS A 92 26.16 5.85 15.85
CA LYS A 92 26.75 5.05 16.94
C LYS A 92 25.90 5.08 18.21
N GLU A 93 25.08 6.11 18.35
CA GLU A 93 24.24 6.37 19.50
C GLU A 93 22.79 5.93 19.21
N ASP A 94 22.00 5.83 20.27
CA ASP A 94 20.57 5.58 20.14
C ASP A 94 19.87 6.75 19.44
N ILE A 95 18.91 6.43 18.61
CA ILE A 95 18.09 7.40 17.89
C ILE A 95 16.67 7.43 18.49
N PRO A 96 15.86 8.49 18.23
CA PRO A 96 14.47 8.56 18.66
C PRO A 96 13.66 7.33 18.27
N ILE A 97 12.59 7.07 19.02
CA ILE A 97 11.71 5.91 18.83
C ILE A 97 10.93 6.05 17.52
N LEU A 98 10.87 4.93 16.78
CA LEU A 98 9.98 4.74 15.65
C LEU A 98 8.66 4.14 16.14
N GLU A 99 7.56 4.76 15.75
CA GLU A 99 6.21 4.34 16.13
C GLU A 99 5.28 4.29 14.93
N ASN A 100 4.21 3.54 15.04
CA ASN A 100 3.10 3.52 14.08
C ASN A 100 3.56 3.41 12.62
N ILE A 101 4.42 2.43 12.33
CA ILE A 101 4.90 2.17 10.97
C ILE A 101 3.74 1.64 10.13
N GLN A 102 3.35 2.42 9.11
CA GLN A 102 2.35 2.05 8.11
C GLN A 102 3.08 1.69 6.81
N ALA A 103 3.17 0.41 6.51
CA ALA A 103 3.84 -0.06 5.29
C ALA A 103 3.07 0.35 4.02
N LEU A 104 1.75 0.55 4.13
CA LEU A 104 0.89 1.15 3.12
C LEU A 104 0.08 2.28 3.79
N ASP A 105 0.32 3.52 3.37
CA ASP A 105 -0.41 4.70 3.80
C ASP A 105 -0.55 5.66 2.62
N THR A 106 -1.60 5.47 1.83
CA THR A 106 -1.81 6.20 0.58
C THR A 106 -3.28 6.57 0.37
N LEU A 107 -3.49 7.57 -0.45
CA LEU A 107 -4.81 7.91 -0.98
C LEU A 107 -5.03 7.14 -2.28
N ILE A 108 -6.18 6.50 -2.39
CA ILE A 108 -6.64 5.82 -3.59
C ILE A 108 -7.77 6.67 -4.17
N THR A 109 -7.61 7.11 -5.41
CA THR A 109 -8.64 7.86 -6.13
C THR A 109 -9.35 6.92 -7.08
N ALA A 110 -10.67 6.84 -6.95
CA ALA A 110 -11.51 6.12 -7.89
C ALA A 110 -11.59 6.89 -9.23
N PRO A 111 -11.82 6.21 -10.36
CA PRO A 111 -12.16 6.85 -11.63
C PRO A 111 -13.43 7.72 -11.49
N ASP A 112 -13.54 8.79 -12.31
CA ASP A 112 -14.67 9.72 -12.26
C ASP A 112 -16.03 9.06 -12.59
N ASP A 113 -15.99 7.96 -13.34
CA ASP A 113 -17.16 7.15 -13.72
C ASP A 113 -17.41 5.98 -12.76
N ALA A 114 -16.59 5.83 -11.73
CA ALA A 114 -16.82 4.81 -10.73
C ALA A 114 -18.16 5.02 -10.04
N SER A 115 -18.96 3.96 -9.96
CA SER A 115 -20.23 3.99 -9.24
C SER A 115 -20.01 4.45 -7.80
N ASP A 116 -21.04 5.05 -7.18
CA ASP A 116 -20.99 5.52 -5.78
C ASP A 116 -20.69 4.41 -4.76
N SER A 117 -20.51 3.17 -5.19
CA SER A 117 -20.24 2.02 -4.33
C SER A 117 -18.76 1.65 -4.32
N VAL A 118 -18.18 1.69 -3.13
CA VAL A 118 -16.89 1.09 -2.83
C VAL A 118 -17.15 -0.20 -2.07
N ILE A 119 -16.68 -1.33 -2.58
CA ILE A 119 -16.92 -2.65 -1.96
C ILE A 119 -15.58 -3.24 -1.55
N LEU A 120 -15.50 -3.64 -0.28
CA LEU A 120 -14.35 -4.36 0.26
C LEU A 120 -14.67 -5.86 0.29
N HIS A 121 -14.07 -6.62 -0.62
CA HIS A 121 -14.13 -8.07 -0.66
C HIS A 121 -13.00 -8.63 0.20
N HIS A 122 -13.34 -9.39 1.22
CA HIS A 122 -12.36 -9.99 2.12
C HIS A 122 -12.85 -11.33 2.65
N SER A 123 -12.00 -12.03 3.38
CA SER A 123 -12.35 -13.35 3.93
C SER A 123 -11.96 -13.45 5.39
N GLN A 124 -12.74 -14.23 6.12
CA GLN A 124 -12.34 -14.73 7.42
C GLN A 124 -11.08 -15.59 7.30
N GLY A 125 -10.21 -15.52 8.28
CA GLY A 125 -9.10 -16.45 8.43
C GLY A 125 -9.53 -17.78 9.00
N SER A 126 -8.59 -18.54 9.56
CA SER A 126 -8.86 -19.85 10.13
C SER A 126 -8.66 -19.89 11.64
N LEU A 127 -9.74 -20.20 12.34
CA LEU A 127 -9.79 -20.53 13.77
C LEU A 127 -10.07 -22.02 14.02
N CYS A 128 -10.03 -22.85 12.97
CA CYS A 128 -10.37 -24.26 12.95
C CYS A 128 -11.84 -24.52 13.33
N ASN A 129 -12.75 -23.78 12.69
CA ASN A 129 -14.20 -23.93 12.83
C ASN A 129 -14.90 -23.94 11.45
N ASP A 130 -16.21 -24.12 11.46
CA ASP A 130 -17.05 -24.26 10.25
C ASP A 130 -17.25 -22.95 9.47
N THR A 131 -16.87 -21.81 10.05
CA THR A 131 -16.93 -20.49 9.38
C THR A 131 -15.59 -20.08 8.77
N ASP A 132 -14.55 -20.92 8.84
CA ASP A 132 -13.25 -20.63 8.26
C ASP A 132 -13.39 -20.32 6.76
N PHE A 133 -12.65 -19.28 6.32
CA PHE A 133 -12.62 -18.81 4.93
C PHE A 133 -13.93 -18.26 4.38
N MET A 134 -14.89 -17.95 5.25
CA MET A 134 -16.14 -17.30 4.83
C MET A 134 -15.86 -15.97 4.14
N LEU A 135 -16.54 -15.71 3.03
CA LEU A 135 -16.37 -14.50 2.21
C LEU A 135 -17.29 -13.38 2.71
N PHE A 136 -16.81 -12.15 2.63
CA PHE A 136 -17.54 -10.93 2.97
C PHE A 136 -17.40 -9.89 1.87
N ASP A 137 -18.49 -9.19 1.61
CA ASP A 137 -18.60 -8.05 0.70
C ASP A 137 -19.15 -6.86 1.50
N ASP A 138 -18.25 -6.04 2.03
CA ASP A 138 -18.63 -4.87 2.82
C ASP A 138 -18.71 -3.63 1.93
N VAL A 139 -19.90 -3.05 1.81
CA VAL A 139 -20.08 -1.76 1.14
C VAL A 139 -19.62 -0.65 2.06
N LEU A 140 -18.58 0.09 1.64
CA LEU A 140 -18.08 1.25 2.37
C LEU A 140 -18.83 2.52 1.93
N ARG A 141 -19.59 3.13 2.84
CA ARG A 141 -20.25 4.42 2.63
C ARG A 141 -19.30 5.57 2.90
N LYS A 142 -19.63 6.76 2.40
CA LYS A 142 -18.88 7.98 2.70
C LYS A 142 -18.74 8.20 4.21
N GLY A 143 -17.54 8.44 4.68
CA GLY A 143 -17.20 8.60 6.09
C GLY A 143 -17.05 7.28 6.87
N GLU A 144 -17.24 6.12 6.25
CA GLU A 144 -17.05 4.83 6.91
C GLU A 144 -15.61 4.37 6.87
N LYS A 145 -15.21 3.67 7.92
CA LYS A 145 -13.92 3.01 8.08
C LYS A 145 -14.11 1.55 8.42
N LYS A 146 -13.42 0.68 7.71
CA LYS A 146 -13.30 -0.74 8.01
C LYS A 146 -11.87 -1.07 8.37
N THR A 147 -11.68 -1.87 9.41
CA THR A 147 -10.36 -2.40 9.79
C THR A 147 -10.39 -3.92 9.74
N LEU A 148 -9.46 -4.46 8.99
CA LEU A 148 -9.13 -5.88 8.98
C LEU A 148 -7.89 -6.09 9.84
N THR A 149 -7.89 -7.11 10.67
CA THR A 149 -6.75 -7.42 11.54
C THR A 149 -6.68 -8.90 11.81
N THR A 150 -5.55 -9.36 12.29
CA THR A 150 -5.38 -10.69 12.83
C THR A 150 -4.74 -10.60 14.21
N ARG A 151 -5.14 -11.50 15.10
CA ARG A 151 -4.62 -11.62 16.47
C ARG A 151 -3.92 -12.97 16.63
N GLY A 152 -3.28 -13.19 17.77
CA GLY A 152 -2.69 -14.49 18.08
C GLY A 152 -1.40 -14.83 17.33
N GLY A 153 -0.76 -13.84 16.68
CA GLY A 153 0.58 -13.97 16.07
C GLY A 153 0.64 -14.74 14.75
N ARG A 154 -0.51 -15.07 14.14
CA ARG A 154 -0.60 -15.70 12.81
C ARG A 154 -1.26 -14.74 11.82
N SER A 155 -0.72 -14.65 10.60
CA SER A 155 -1.20 -13.71 9.58
C SER A 155 -2.60 -14.01 9.05
N SER A 156 -3.12 -15.21 9.24
CA SER A 156 -4.41 -15.68 8.69
C SER A 156 -5.38 -16.20 9.74
N GLN A 157 -5.28 -15.73 11.00
CA GLN A 157 -6.13 -16.25 12.08
C GLN A 157 -7.55 -15.67 12.02
N ASP A 158 -7.71 -14.34 12.08
CA ASP A 158 -9.03 -13.69 12.11
C ASP A 158 -9.47 -13.23 10.71
N SER A 159 -8.52 -12.75 9.91
CA SER A 159 -8.74 -12.36 8.51
C SER A 159 -7.64 -12.94 7.63
N LEU A 160 -7.94 -13.26 6.38
CA LEU A 160 -6.90 -13.58 5.41
C LEU A 160 -6.08 -12.33 5.07
N PRO A 161 -4.75 -12.48 4.85
CA PRO A 161 -3.84 -11.34 4.66
C PRO A 161 -3.91 -10.76 3.25
N PHE A 162 -5.10 -10.73 2.66
CA PHE A 162 -5.37 -10.12 1.36
C PHE A 162 -6.85 -9.74 1.25
N TYR A 163 -7.11 -8.72 0.45
CA TYR A 163 -8.46 -8.26 0.14
C TYR A 163 -8.48 -7.55 -1.22
N ASN A 164 -9.67 -7.38 -1.80
CA ASN A 164 -9.88 -6.57 -2.98
C ASN A 164 -10.76 -5.37 -2.63
N LEU A 165 -10.31 -4.18 -2.99
CA LEU A 165 -11.10 -2.95 -2.92
C LEU A 165 -11.65 -2.68 -4.32
N GLN A 166 -12.94 -2.91 -4.52
CA GLN A 166 -13.64 -2.64 -5.76
C GLN A 166 -14.09 -1.17 -5.81
N LEU A 167 -13.79 -0.50 -6.91
CA LEU A 167 -14.07 0.90 -7.20
C LEU A 167 -14.75 0.96 -8.57
N GLY A 168 -16.08 0.83 -8.59
CA GLY A 168 -16.85 0.67 -9.83
C GLY A 168 -16.54 -0.66 -10.52
N ASP A 169 -16.07 -0.59 -11.78
CA ASP A 169 -15.66 -1.73 -12.60
C ASP A 169 -14.18 -2.10 -12.43
N GLN A 170 -13.44 -1.33 -11.63
CA GLN A 170 -12.03 -1.57 -11.34
C GLN A 170 -11.82 -2.10 -9.92
N GLY A 171 -10.63 -2.61 -9.64
CA GLY A 171 -10.29 -3.07 -8.31
C GLY A 171 -8.80 -2.99 -8.01
N LEU A 172 -8.50 -2.91 -6.71
CA LEU A 172 -7.15 -2.97 -6.18
C LEU A 172 -7.03 -4.14 -5.21
N ILE A 173 -6.22 -5.12 -5.56
CA ILE A 173 -5.90 -6.22 -4.65
C ILE A 173 -4.71 -5.81 -3.79
N VAL A 174 -4.89 -5.88 -2.47
CA VAL A 174 -3.83 -5.68 -1.50
C VAL A 174 -3.53 -7.02 -0.83
N ALA A 175 -2.25 -7.39 -0.79
CA ALA A 175 -1.77 -8.58 -0.10
C ALA A 175 -0.67 -8.20 0.91
N ILE A 176 -0.74 -8.79 2.11
CA ILE A 176 0.15 -8.50 3.23
C ILE A 176 1.12 -9.66 3.38
N GLY A 177 2.40 -9.45 3.01
CA GLY A 177 3.46 -10.46 3.06
C GLY A 177 4.03 -10.72 4.46
N TRP A 178 3.48 -10.12 5.51
CA TRP A 178 3.92 -10.30 6.88
C TRP A 178 3.30 -11.57 7.50
N SER A 179 4.12 -12.43 8.06
CA SER A 179 3.68 -13.72 8.62
C SER A 179 3.07 -13.64 10.03
N GLY A 180 3.25 -12.52 10.71
CA GLY A 180 2.74 -12.27 12.08
C GLY A 180 1.45 -11.48 12.10
N GLN A 181 1.21 -10.83 13.23
CA GLN A 181 0.04 -9.96 13.43
C GLN A 181 0.14 -8.71 12.55
N TRP A 182 -0.97 -8.31 11.95
CA TRP A 182 -1.10 -7.14 11.12
C TRP A 182 -2.46 -6.46 11.31
N ALA A 183 -2.57 -5.23 10.85
CA ALA A 183 -3.83 -4.51 10.71
C ALA A 183 -3.82 -3.70 9.42
N SER A 184 -4.96 -3.62 8.74
CA SER A 184 -5.20 -2.76 7.60
C SER A 184 -6.51 -2.02 7.78
N SER A 185 -6.48 -0.70 7.60
CA SER A 185 -7.68 0.15 7.70
C SER A 185 -7.95 0.80 6.35
N ILE A 186 -9.18 0.68 5.89
CA ILE A 186 -9.69 1.32 4.69
C ILE A 186 -10.74 2.33 5.14
N GLU A 187 -10.58 3.59 4.76
CA GLU A 187 -11.50 4.66 5.09
C GLU A 187 -11.96 5.36 3.81
N ARG A 188 -13.27 5.46 3.63
CA ARG A 188 -13.83 6.24 2.55
C ARG A 188 -14.06 7.68 3.00
N SER A 189 -13.46 8.64 2.28
CA SER A 189 -13.63 10.07 2.60
C SER A 189 -15.09 10.48 2.65
N ALA A 190 -15.45 11.33 3.62
CA ALA A 190 -16.77 11.94 3.68
C ALA A 190 -16.96 13.04 2.62
N ASN A 191 -15.84 13.63 2.14
CA ASN A 191 -15.82 14.83 1.29
C ASN A 191 -15.41 14.53 -0.16
N GLU A 192 -15.66 13.33 -0.68
CA GLU A 192 -15.48 13.05 -2.10
C GLU A 192 -16.37 14.00 -2.94
N LYS A 193 -15.70 14.78 -3.80
CA LYS A 193 -16.36 15.56 -4.86
C LYS A 193 -16.55 14.68 -6.06
#